data_bb40e91021309067cc72558386b30cec
#
_entry.id   bb40e91021309067cc72558386b30cec
#
_cell.length_a   1.000
_cell.length_b   1.000
_cell.length_c   1.000
_cell.angle_alpha   90.00
_cell.angle_beta   90.00
_cell.angle_gamma   90.00
#
_symmetry.space_group_name_H-M   'P 1'
#
loop_
_entity.id
_entity.type
_entity.pdbx_description
1 polymer ?
#
loop_
_entity_poly.entity_id
_entity_poly.type
_entity_poly.pdbx_seq_one_letter_code
_entity_poly.pdbx_strand_id
1 'polypeptide(L)'
;MRVPSVCLAAMTAGLLLLPRPAAAQAPPDANALQQQIDQLKKEFGERIAALEAKLAETQAAAQTPAPPPAAEPAAAAQSPAAAGAKYFNPDTAVIGNFLGAAGRNETHPSPALAVPESEVSFQAIVDPYMRADFYLSFGEQGVDLEEGFATLTALPGNLQGKVGKLRAAFGKVNTLHRHVLPWADRPLVINNLLGGEEGISDSGLSVARLIPIGNVFFEATGQVFRGDTAEGELYKSSKPGDLSYVGHLRGYLDFTESTNLDFGASYSQGHNAAGIVDDVDVGRFTTQLFGVDATYRWRPLTRAIYHQFVARTEYIRSHRDQFDGLQKADGFYLSGDYQFARRWWMGGRFDQSGHADDASLLDRGQSFLLTYMPSEFSQLRGQYRRTAYGNGPTAHEFLMQVQFAIGAHGAHPF
;
A
#
# COMPACT_ATOMS: atom_id res chain seq x y z
N MET A 1 2.58 33.45 -57.75
CA MET A 1 1.19 34.03 -57.83
C MET A 1 0.49 33.79 -56.47
N ARG A 2 0.30 34.90 -55.77
CA ARG A 2 -0.70 35.18 -54.71
C ARG A 2 -0.94 34.15 -53.60
N VAL A 3 -0.40 34.48 -52.43
CA VAL A 3 -0.87 34.13 -51.07
C VAL A 3 -2.16 34.89 -50.78
N PRO A 4 -3.09 34.37 -49.99
CA PRO A 4 -3.87 35.22 -49.13
C PRO A 4 -3.58 34.99 -47.66
N SER A 5 -3.20 36.07 -47.01
CA SER A 5 -3.18 36.28 -45.58
C SER A 5 -4.60 36.17 -44.99
N VAL A 6 -4.78 35.46 -43.91
CA VAL A 6 -5.97 35.56 -43.06
C VAL A 6 -5.55 36.08 -41.70
N CYS A 7 -6.18 37.19 -41.36
CA CYS A 7 -5.95 38.05 -40.21
C CYS A 7 -6.18 37.37 -38.87
N LEU A 8 -5.25 37.64 -38.00
CA LEU A 8 -5.27 37.50 -36.55
C LEU A 8 -6.19 38.59 -35.96
N ALA A 9 -7.27 38.22 -35.34
CA ALA A 9 -8.08 39.10 -34.49
C ALA A 9 -7.93 38.61 -33.02
N ALA A 10 -6.97 39.19 -32.34
CA ALA A 10 -6.84 39.08 -30.90
C ALA A 10 -7.80 40.06 -30.24
N MET A 11 -8.87 39.59 -29.64
CA MET A 11 -9.70 40.40 -28.73
C MET A 11 -9.05 40.39 -27.34
N THR A 12 -8.37 41.48 -27.04
CA THR A 12 -7.95 41.86 -25.69
C THR A 12 -9.15 42.40 -24.92
N ALA A 13 -9.78 41.59 -24.10
CA ALA A 13 -10.66 42.07 -23.04
C ALA A 13 -9.84 42.25 -21.75
N GLY A 14 -9.24 43.42 -21.63
CA GLY A 14 -8.60 43.90 -20.39
C GLY A 14 -9.68 44.26 -19.37
N LEU A 15 -9.92 43.40 -18.41
CA LEU A 15 -10.72 43.74 -17.24
C LEU A 15 -9.80 44.39 -16.21
N LEU A 16 -9.86 45.69 -16.08
CA LEU A 16 -9.24 46.49 -15.02
C LEU A 16 -9.89 46.12 -13.68
N LEU A 17 -9.30 45.18 -12.95
CA LEU A 17 -9.55 44.95 -11.53
C LEU A 17 -8.76 46.00 -10.74
N LEU A 18 -9.40 47.11 -10.44
CA LEU A 18 -8.91 48.03 -9.39
C LEU A 18 -8.88 47.30 -8.05
N PRO A 19 -7.79 47.38 -7.28
CA PRO A 19 -7.76 46.83 -5.94
C PRO A 19 -8.73 47.60 -5.06
N ARG A 20 -9.79 46.93 -4.58
CA ARG A 20 -10.59 47.47 -3.48
C ARG A 20 -9.68 47.55 -2.26
N PRO A 21 -9.65 48.65 -1.51
CA PRO A 21 -8.96 48.68 -0.24
C PRO A 21 -9.57 47.62 0.67
N ALA A 22 -8.75 46.73 1.16
CA ALA A 22 -9.12 45.81 2.23
C ALA A 22 -9.54 46.67 3.41
N ALA A 23 -10.82 46.63 3.78
CA ALA A 23 -11.26 47.20 5.03
C ALA A 23 -10.48 46.49 6.14
N ALA A 24 -9.65 47.26 6.84
CA ALA A 24 -8.99 46.78 8.03
C ALA A 24 -10.08 46.31 8.99
N GLN A 25 -10.13 44.99 9.27
CA GLN A 25 -10.95 44.47 10.33
C GLN A 25 -10.51 45.16 11.61
N ALA A 26 -11.44 45.80 12.28
CA ALA A 26 -11.20 46.36 13.59
C ALA A 26 -10.64 45.25 14.51
N PRO A 27 -9.69 45.57 15.40
CA PRO A 27 -9.18 44.58 16.32
C PRO A 27 -10.36 43.96 17.09
N PRO A 28 -10.37 42.63 17.26
CA PRO A 28 -11.46 41.96 17.98
C PRO A 28 -11.62 42.61 19.34
N ASP A 29 -12.86 42.98 19.69
CA ASP A 29 -13.17 43.56 20.98
C ASP A 29 -12.74 42.60 22.09
N ALA A 30 -11.77 43.01 22.89
CA ALA A 30 -11.20 42.18 23.96
C ALA A 30 -12.28 41.68 24.92
N ASN A 31 -13.36 42.46 25.11
CA ASN A 31 -14.51 42.05 25.92
C ASN A 31 -15.35 40.97 25.26
N ALA A 32 -15.52 40.98 23.93
CA ALA A 32 -16.20 39.90 23.22
C ALA A 32 -15.39 38.59 23.24
N LEU A 33 -14.09 38.70 23.11
CA LEU A 33 -13.19 37.53 23.22
C LEU A 33 -13.19 36.93 24.64
N GLN A 34 -13.22 37.79 25.66
CA GLN A 34 -13.32 37.37 27.05
C GLN A 34 -14.64 36.64 27.34
N GLN A 35 -15.75 37.16 26.83
CA GLN A 35 -17.06 36.50 26.93
C GLN A 35 -17.09 35.12 26.25
N GLN A 36 -16.46 34.99 25.08
CA GLN A 36 -16.35 33.68 24.40
C GLN A 36 -15.51 32.69 25.21
N ILE A 37 -14.41 33.15 25.81
CA ILE A 37 -13.56 32.30 26.67
C ILE A 37 -14.36 31.84 27.90
N ASP A 38 -15.11 32.71 28.52
CA ASP A 38 -15.88 32.37 29.72
C ASP A 38 -17.05 31.43 29.38
N GLN A 39 -17.69 31.60 28.21
CA GLN A 39 -18.69 30.67 27.72
C GLN A 39 -18.10 29.28 27.44
N LEU A 40 -16.97 29.19 26.75
CA LEU A 40 -16.24 27.94 26.49
C LEU A 40 -15.85 27.25 27.80
N LYS A 41 -15.32 27.98 28.77
CA LYS A 41 -14.99 27.42 30.10
C LYS A 41 -16.21 26.83 30.80
N LYS A 42 -17.37 27.50 30.70
CA LYS A 42 -18.63 27.00 31.26
C LYS A 42 -19.06 25.70 30.57
N GLU A 43 -19.07 25.66 29.23
CA GLU A 43 -19.47 24.48 28.46
C GLU A 43 -18.53 23.28 28.74
N PHE A 44 -17.20 23.51 28.83
CA PHE A 44 -16.25 22.46 29.21
C PHE A 44 -16.46 22.00 30.64
N GLY A 45 -16.73 22.90 31.59
CA GLY A 45 -17.05 22.54 32.98
C GLY A 45 -18.29 21.65 33.07
N GLU A 46 -19.36 21.97 32.35
CA GLU A 46 -20.60 21.15 32.31
C GLU A 46 -20.32 19.77 31.70
N ARG A 47 -19.53 19.67 30.66
CA ARG A 47 -19.15 18.39 30.05
C ARG A 47 -18.28 17.52 30.97
N ILE A 48 -17.33 18.12 31.67
CA ILE A 48 -16.50 17.41 32.66
C ILE A 48 -17.36 16.88 33.78
N ALA A 49 -18.24 17.70 34.36
CA ALA A 49 -19.17 17.27 35.42
C ALA A 49 -20.11 16.13 34.99
N ALA A 50 -20.58 16.17 33.73
CA ALA A 50 -21.40 15.09 33.16
C ALA A 50 -20.61 13.78 32.97
N LEU A 51 -19.35 13.85 32.60
CA LEU A 51 -18.48 12.68 32.47
C LEU A 51 -18.11 12.09 33.84
N GLU A 52 -17.81 12.95 34.83
CA GLU A 52 -17.54 12.52 36.19
C GLU A 52 -18.78 11.84 36.85
N ALA A 53 -19.97 12.36 36.59
CA ALA A 53 -21.21 11.74 37.05
C ALA A 53 -21.41 10.34 36.42
N LYS A 54 -21.16 10.19 35.10
CA LYS A 54 -21.21 8.90 34.42
C LYS A 54 -20.16 7.92 34.96
N LEU A 55 -18.96 8.41 35.24
CA LEU A 55 -17.87 7.59 35.80
C LEU A 55 -18.27 7.08 37.20
N ALA A 56 -18.82 7.97 38.04
CA ALA A 56 -19.30 7.61 39.39
C ALA A 56 -20.43 6.59 39.34
N GLU A 57 -21.39 6.74 38.41
CA GLU A 57 -22.47 5.78 38.18
C GLU A 57 -21.94 4.40 37.76
N THR A 58 -20.97 4.37 36.85
CA THR A 58 -20.33 3.13 36.39
C THR A 58 -19.53 2.46 37.52
N GLN A 59 -18.85 3.23 38.36
CA GLN A 59 -18.12 2.71 39.52
C GLN A 59 -19.07 2.20 40.64
N ALA A 60 -20.19 2.87 40.87
CA ALA A 60 -21.22 2.42 41.82
C ALA A 60 -21.87 1.13 41.35
N ALA A 61 -22.14 0.99 40.05
CA ALA A 61 -22.65 -0.26 39.47
C ALA A 61 -21.65 -1.44 39.58
N ALA A 62 -20.35 -1.16 39.54
CA ALA A 62 -19.32 -2.17 39.72
C ALA A 62 -19.07 -2.61 41.17
N GLN A 63 -19.55 -1.84 42.16
CA GLN A 63 -19.35 -2.10 43.58
C GLN A 63 -20.55 -2.76 44.28
N THR A 64 -21.65 -3.09 43.58
CA THR A 64 -22.80 -3.80 44.14
C THR A 64 -22.42 -5.27 44.35
N PRO A 65 -22.41 -5.82 45.60
CA PRO A 65 -22.05 -7.20 45.84
C PRO A 65 -23.08 -8.14 45.20
N ALA A 66 -22.60 -9.16 44.50
CA ALA A 66 -23.43 -10.21 43.93
C ALA A 66 -24.18 -10.98 45.03
N PRO A 67 -25.50 -11.27 44.90
CA PRO A 67 -26.20 -12.15 45.80
C PRO A 67 -25.73 -13.60 45.69
N PRO A 68 -25.84 -14.44 46.73
CA PRO A 68 -25.31 -15.80 46.76
C PRO A 68 -25.98 -16.69 45.71
N PRO A 69 -25.32 -17.76 45.27
CA PRO A 69 -25.80 -18.57 44.14
C PRO A 69 -27.02 -19.39 44.50
N ALA A 70 -28.12 -19.12 43.85
CA ALA A 70 -29.29 -20.00 43.79
C ALA A 70 -29.25 -20.81 42.49
N ALA A 71 -29.65 -22.09 42.60
CA ALA A 71 -29.61 -23.15 41.63
C ALA A 71 -29.94 -22.75 40.18
N GLU A 72 -29.22 -23.38 39.26
CA GLU A 72 -29.38 -23.24 37.80
C GLU A 72 -30.81 -23.41 37.32
N PRO A 73 -31.31 -22.47 36.54
CA PRO A 73 -32.17 -22.78 35.41
C PRO A 73 -31.49 -22.43 34.09
N ALA A 74 -31.80 -23.23 33.10
CA ALA A 74 -31.33 -23.20 31.73
C ALA A 74 -30.98 -21.82 31.16
N ALA A 75 -29.86 -21.77 30.44
CA ALA A 75 -29.32 -20.64 29.73
C ALA A 75 -30.36 -19.81 28.98
N ALA A 76 -30.79 -18.70 29.58
CA ALA A 76 -31.43 -17.62 28.84
C ALA A 76 -30.33 -16.78 28.20
N ALA A 77 -30.32 -16.71 26.87
CA ALA A 77 -29.41 -15.94 26.06
C ALA A 77 -29.30 -14.51 26.59
N GLN A 78 -28.18 -14.15 27.14
CA GLN A 78 -27.79 -12.77 27.37
C GLN A 78 -27.67 -12.09 26.01
N SER A 79 -28.47 -11.08 25.76
CA SER A 79 -28.31 -10.21 24.62
C SER A 79 -27.01 -9.41 24.78
N PRO A 80 -26.01 -9.62 23.96
CA PRO A 80 -24.76 -8.85 24.01
C PRO A 80 -24.91 -7.61 23.13
N ALA A 81 -25.70 -6.64 23.55
CA ALA A 81 -26.04 -5.50 22.70
C ALA A 81 -24.93 -4.41 22.60
N ALA A 82 -23.81 -4.54 23.28
CA ALA A 82 -22.75 -3.53 23.19
C ALA A 82 -21.31 -4.08 22.95
N ALA A 83 -21.02 -5.31 23.38
CA ALA A 83 -19.72 -5.93 23.09
C ALA A 83 -19.76 -6.86 21.86
N GLY A 84 -20.95 -7.41 21.54
CA GLY A 84 -21.14 -8.33 20.42
C GLY A 84 -21.22 -7.69 19.05
N ALA A 85 -21.49 -6.39 18.97
CA ALA A 85 -21.58 -5.70 17.67
C ALA A 85 -20.25 -5.66 16.91
N LYS A 86 -19.10 -5.68 17.59
CA LYS A 86 -17.77 -5.71 16.94
C LYS A 86 -17.32 -7.10 16.49
N TYR A 87 -17.82 -8.16 17.09
CA TYR A 87 -17.46 -9.54 16.70
C TYR A 87 -18.18 -10.01 15.43
N PHE A 88 -19.34 -9.42 15.10
CA PHE A 88 -20.13 -9.80 13.93
C PHE A 88 -20.16 -8.73 12.83
N ASN A 89 -19.53 -7.57 13.04
CA ASN A 89 -19.44 -6.49 12.07
C ASN A 89 -17.96 -6.29 11.72
N PRO A 90 -17.47 -6.82 10.60
CA PRO A 90 -16.11 -6.55 10.17
C PRO A 90 -15.94 -5.06 9.87
N ASP A 91 -14.78 -4.52 10.19
CA ASP A 91 -14.36 -3.24 9.65
C ASP A 91 -14.30 -3.36 8.13
N THR A 92 -15.06 -2.51 7.44
CA THR A 92 -15.17 -2.54 5.98
C THR A 92 -14.61 -1.26 5.40
N ALA A 93 -13.78 -1.37 4.37
CA ALA A 93 -13.33 -0.23 3.58
C ALA A 93 -13.57 -0.49 2.10
N VAL A 94 -13.81 0.58 1.35
CA VAL A 94 -13.90 0.57 -0.10
C VAL A 94 -12.95 1.61 -0.66
N ILE A 95 -12.09 1.20 -1.59
CA ILE A 95 -11.13 2.07 -2.24
C ILE A 95 -11.43 2.09 -3.72
N GLY A 96 -11.75 3.28 -4.25
CA GLY A 96 -11.88 3.50 -5.68
C GLY A 96 -10.58 4.02 -6.26
N ASN A 97 -10.10 3.42 -7.35
CA ASN A 97 -8.89 3.81 -8.05
C ASN A 97 -9.16 3.93 -9.55
N PHE A 98 -9.04 5.14 -10.09
CA PHE A 98 -9.27 5.47 -11.49
C PHE A 98 -7.95 5.95 -12.10
N LEU A 99 -7.65 5.47 -13.30
CA LEU A 99 -6.45 5.82 -14.04
C LEU A 99 -6.82 6.37 -15.43
N GLY A 100 -6.32 7.57 -15.72
CA GLY A 100 -6.29 8.12 -17.06
C GLY A 100 -4.87 7.98 -17.63
N ALA A 101 -4.75 7.64 -18.90
CA ALA A 101 -3.48 7.57 -19.60
C ALA A 101 -3.53 8.37 -20.91
N ALA A 102 -2.49 9.14 -21.17
CA ALA A 102 -2.29 9.88 -22.41
C ALA A 102 -0.83 9.73 -22.86
N GLY A 103 -0.63 9.75 -24.17
CA GLY A 103 0.71 9.54 -24.76
C GLY A 103 0.75 8.30 -25.65
N ARG A 104 1.96 7.77 -25.88
CA ARG A 104 2.15 6.63 -26.78
C ARG A 104 3.04 5.58 -26.12
N ASN A 105 2.51 4.39 -26.00
CA ASN A 105 3.22 3.20 -25.59
C ASN A 105 2.79 2.05 -26.51
N GLU A 106 3.65 1.66 -27.43
CA GLU A 106 3.36 0.60 -28.40
C GLU A 106 3.68 -0.79 -27.82
N THR A 107 4.55 -0.87 -26.83
CA THR A 107 4.97 -2.13 -26.21
C THR A 107 3.95 -2.60 -25.20
N HIS A 108 3.43 -1.67 -24.35
CA HIS A 108 2.40 -1.95 -23.33
C HIS A 108 1.32 -0.86 -23.39
N PRO A 109 0.41 -0.93 -24.39
CA PRO A 109 -0.62 0.09 -24.56
C PRO A 109 -1.59 0.08 -23.38
N SER A 110 -1.79 1.26 -22.77
CA SER A 110 -2.79 1.46 -21.72
C SER A 110 -4.06 2.08 -22.31
N PRO A 111 -5.26 1.70 -21.86
CA PRO A 111 -6.48 2.39 -22.23
C PRO A 111 -6.46 3.84 -21.76
N ALA A 112 -7.11 4.75 -22.50
CA ALA A 112 -7.13 6.17 -22.14
C ALA A 112 -7.79 6.43 -20.78
N LEU A 113 -8.76 5.62 -20.41
CA LEU A 113 -9.44 5.62 -19.11
C LEU A 113 -9.60 4.17 -18.66
N ALA A 114 -9.28 3.88 -17.42
CA ALA A 114 -9.42 2.56 -16.82
C ALA A 114 -9.85 2.65 -15.36
N VAL A 115 -10.53 1.60 -14.90
CA VAL A 115 -10.70 1.27 -13.48
C VAL A 115 -9.82 0.04 -13.24
N PRO A 116 -8.51 0.24 -13.02
CA PRO A 116 -7.60 -0.89 -12.92
C PRO A 116 -7.95 -1.79 -11.75
N GLU A 117 -8.40 -1.18 -10.66
CA GLU A 117 -8.74 -1.89 -9.43
C GLU A 117 -9.53 -0.98 -8.51
N SER A 118 -10.64 -1.47 -8.00
CA SER A 118 -11.31 -0.93 -6.80
C SER A 118 -11.31 -2.03 -5.76
N GLU A 119 -10.88 -1.75 -4.54
CA GLU A 119 -10.74 -2.75 -3.49
C GLU A 119 -11.86 -2.62 -2.45
N VAL A 120 -12.35 -3.77 -1.99
CA VAL A 120 -13.20 -3.88 -0.79
C VAL A 120 -12.50 -4.77 0.22
N SER A 121 -12.27 -4.27 1.41
CA SER A 121 -11.67 -5.04 2.49
C SER A 121 -12.68 -5.33 3.62
N PHE A 122 -12.53 -6.53 4.20
CA PHE A 122 -13.23 -6.97 5.40
C PHE A 122 -12.20 -7.44 6.42
N GLN A 123 -12.20 -6.83 7.60
CA GLN A 123 -11.23 -7.13 8.64
C GLN A 123 -11.95 -7.36 9.96
N ALA A 124 -11.72 -8.49 10.61
CA ALA A 124 -12.37 -8.83 11.85
C ALA A 124 -11.46 -9.62 12.80
N ILE A 125 -11.63 -9.40 14.09
CA ILE A 125 -11.16 -10.31 15.13
C ILE A 125 -12.12 -11.49 15.16
N VAL A 126 -11.62 -12.71 14.90
CA VAL A 126 -12.40 -13.95 14.94
C VAL A 126 -12.55 -14.42 16.38
N ASP A 127 -11.45 -14.44 17.12
CA ASP A 127 -11.37 -14.77 18.53
C ASP A 127 -10.12 -14.10 19.16
N PRO A 128 -9.82 -14.28 20.48
CA PRO A 128 -8.65 -13.66 21.10
C PRO A 128 -7.29 -14.06 20.50
N TYR A 129 -7.24 -15.12 19.69
CA TYR A 129 -6.01 -15.67 19.13
C TYR A 129 -5.87 -15.49 17.64
N MET A 130 -6.97 -15.09 16.96
CA MET A 130 -7.04 -15.07 15.50
C MET A 130 -7.79 -13.84 14.98
N ARG A 131 -7.23 -13.23 13.94
CA ARG A 131 -7.84 -12.19 13.11
C ARG A 131 -7.97 -12.70 11.68
N ALA A 132 -9.01 -12.31 10.97
CA ALA A 132 -9.19 -12.58 9.55
C ALA A 132 -9.23 -11.28 8.75
N ASP A 133 -8.54 -11.27 7.61
CA ASP A 133 -8.46 -10.16 6.67
C ASP A 133 -8.74 -10.68 5.26
N PHE A 134 -9.65 -10.00 4.53
CA PHE A 134 -10.00 -10.29 3.15
C PHE A 134 -9.94 -9.00 2.34
N TYR A 135 -9.30 -9.08 1.17
CA TYR A 135 -9.16 -7.99 0.21
C TYR A 135 -9.65 -8.50 -1.14
N LEU A 136 -10.73 -7.92 -1.64
CA LEU A 136 -11.38 -8.25 -2.90
C LEU A 136 -11.18 -7.10 -3.86
N SER A 137 -10.56 -7.36 -5.00
CA SER A 137 -10.45 -6.39 -6.09
C SER A 137 -11.61 -6.53 -7.07
N PHE A 138 -12.06 -5.40 -7.57
CA PHE A 138 -13.10 -5.26 -8.57
C PHE A 138 -12.51 -4.42 -9.70
N GLY A 139 -12.35 -5.01 -10.86
CA GLY A 139 -11.85 -4.36 -12.05
C GLY A 139 -12.68 -4.68 -13.27
N GLU A 140 -12.24 -4.20 -14.43
CA GLU A 140 -12.92 -4.48 -15.72
C GLU A 140 -12.90 -5.97 -16.09
N GLN A 141 -11.98 -6.73 -15.50
CA GLN A 141 -11.84 -8.19 -15.74
C GLN A 141 -12.69 -9.04 -14.77
N GLY A 142 -13.36 -8.42 -13.80
CA GLY A 142 -14.21 -9.12 -12.84
C GLY A 142 -13.82 -8.87 -11.38
N VAL A 143 -14.03 -9.89 -10.55
CA VAL A 143 -13.73 -9.87 -9.11
C VAL A 143 -12.65 -10.91 -8.82
N ASP A 144 -11.59 -10.51 -8.13
CA ASP A 144 -10.55 -11.42 -7.64
C ASP A 144 -10.34 -11.28 -6.13
N LEU A 145 -9.91 -12.36 -5.51
CA LEU A 145 -9.42 -12.34 -4.13
C LEU A 145 -7.92 -12.02 -4.14
N GLU A 146 -7.54 -10.79 -3.87
CA GLU A 146 -6.12 -10.43 -3.80
C GLU A 146 -5.41 -11.08 -2.62
N GLU A 147 -5.98 -10.91 -1.42
CA GLU A 147 -5.52 -11.58 -0.20
C GLU A 147 -6.73 -12.03 0.63
N GLY A 148 -6.61 -13.19 1.25
CA GLY A 148 -7.60 -13.70 2.18
C GLY A 148 -6.94 -14.65 3.16
N PHE A 149 -6.69 -14.18 4.39
CA PHE A 149 -5.91 -14.93 5.36
C PHE A 149 -6.37 -14.74 6.80
N ALA A 150 -6.06 -15.74 7.61
CA ALA A 150 -6.16 -15.65 9.05
C ALA A 150 -4.76 -15.41 9.65
N THR A 151 -4.67 -14.47 10.59
CA THR A 151 -3.47 -14.19 11.38
C THR A 151 -3.60 -14.78 12.77
N LEU A 152 -2.69 -15.68 13.13
CA LEU A 152 -2.55 -16.27 14.46
C LEU A 152 -1.58 -15.41 15.27
N THR A 153 -2.08 -14.72 16.30
CA THR A 153 -1.33 -13.69 17.04
C THR A 153 -0.65 -14.22 18.31
N ALA A 154 -1.04 -15.40 18.78
CA ALA A 154 -0.62 -15.95 20.08
C ALA A 154 0.09 -17.29 19.95
N LEU A 155 1.00 -17.43 18.98
CA LEU A 155 1.82 -18.61 18.85
C LEU A 155 2.99 -18.62 19.89
N PRO A 156 3.40 -19.81 20.39
CA PRO A 156 4.55 -19.92 21.30
C PRO A 156 5.81 -19.29 20.72
N GLY A 157 6.66 -18.73 21.59
CA GLY A 157 7.96 -18.15 21.18
C GLY A 157 7.87 -16.78 20.50
N ASN A 158 6.80 -16.03 20.74
CA ASN A 158 6.53 -14.73 20.09
C ASN A 158 6.50 -14.82 18.55
N LEU A 159 5.97 -15.94 18.06
CA LEU A 159 5.74 -16.15 16.64
C LEU A 159 4.37 -15.59 16.25
N GLN A 160 4.29 -15.04 15.04
CA GLN A 160 3.05 -14.72 14.36
C GLN A 160 2.90 -15.65 13.16
N GLY A 161 1.75 -16.28 13.01
CA GLY A 161 1.44 -17.14 11.86
C GLY A 161 0.39 -16.49 10.98
N LYS A 162 0.46 -16.74 9.67
CA LYS A 162 -0.62 -16.45 8.73
C LYS A 162 -0.92 -17.68 7.89
N VAL A 163 -2.18 -17.89 7.52
CA VAL A 163 -2.64 -18.97 6.64
C VAL A 163 -3.70 -18.44 5.70
N GLY A 164 -3.55 -18.70 4.41
CA GLY A 164 -4.48 -18.26 3.37
C GLY A 164 -3.78 -17.82 2.09
N LYS A 165 -4.46 -17.04 1.24
CA LYS A 165 -3.86 -16.36 0.09
C LYS A 165 -3.16 -15.08 0.59
N LEU A 166 -1.86 -14.97 0.34
CA LEU A 166 -0.98 -13.94 0.88
C LEU A 166 -0.10 -13.36 -0.22
N ARG A 167 0.18 -12.08 -0.17
CA ARG A 167 1.34 -11.49 -0.86
C ARG A 167 2.60 -11.86 -0.09
N ALA A 168 3.60 -12.38 -0.79
CA ALA A 168 4.84 -12.82 -0.17
C ALA A 168 5.65 -11.65 0.41
N ALA A 169 6.29 -11.87 1.55
CA ALA A 169 7.25 -10.95 2.13
C ALA A 169 8.57 -11.00 1.36
N PHE A 170 8.57 -10.48 0.13
CA PHE A 170 9.74 -10.35 -0.72
C PHE A 170 9.91 -8.88 -1.11
N GLY A 171 11.02 -8.25 -0.68
CA GLY A 171 11.20 -6.81 -0.81
C GLY A 171 10.12 -6.01 -0.09
N LYS A 172 9.91 -4.79 -0.53
CA LYS A 172 8.91 -3.87 0.03
C LYS A 172 7.66 -3.76 -0.86
N VAL A 173 7.85 -3.61 -2.18
CA VAL A 173 6.75 -3.32 -3.11
C VAL A 173 5.82 -4.52 -3.27
N ASN A 174 6.33 -5.76 -3.21
CA ASN A 174 5.49 -6.95 -3.36
C ASN A 174 4.39 -7.05 -2.30
N THR A 175 4.62 -6.52 -1.10
CA THR A 175 3.63 -6.52 -0.01
C THR A 175 2.59 -5.42 -0.11
N LEU A 176 2.70 -4.51 -1.10
CA LEU A 176 1.83 -3.36 -1.26
C LEU A 176 0.74 -3.64 -2.29
N HIS A 177 -0.50 -3.38 -1.94
CA HIS A 177 -1.63 -3.30 -2.87
C HIS A 177 -1.46 -2.09 -3.80
N ARG A 178 -2.05 -2.12 -4.97
CA ARG A 178 -1.88 -1.10 -6.01
C ARG A 178 -2.22 0.31 -5.51
N HIS A 179 -3.27 0.46 -4.74
CA HIS A 179 -3.72 1.75 -4.20
C HIS A 179 -2.77 2.35 -3.14
N VAL A 180 -1.91 1.53 -2.50
CA VAL A 180 -0.92 1.99 -1.51
C VAL A 180 0.43 2.34 -2.15
N LEU A 181 0.60 2.10 -3.45
CA LEU A 181 1.85 2.44 -4.14
C LEU A 181 2.07 3.96 -4.16
N PRO A 182 3.30 4.42 -3.95
CA PRO A 182 3.64 5.84 -4.07
C PRO A 182 3.64 6.34 -5.53
N TRP A 183 3.46 5.45 -6.51
CA TRP A 183 3.42 5.72 -7.95
C TRP A 183 2.11 5.22 -8.56
N ALA A 184 1.77 5.72 -9.76
CA ALA A 184 0.59 5.24 -10.49
C ALA A 184 0.80 3.86 -11.15
N ASP A 185 2.04 3.39 -11.24
CA ASP A 185 2.47 2.12 -11.81
C ASP A 185 3.50 1.40 -10.92
N ARG A 186 3.70 0.12 -11.09
CA ARG A 186 4.76 -0.62 -10.41
C ARG A 186 6.13 -0.35 -11.05
N PRO A 187 7.25 -0.39 -10.29
CA PRO A 187 8.61 -0.36 -10.82
C PRO A 187 8.86 -1.48 -11.84
N LEU A 188 9.66 -1.20 -12.87
CA LEU A 188 9.97 -2.18 -13.92
C LEU A 188 10.58 -3.47 -13.37
N VAL A 189 11.42 -3.39 -12.33
CA VAL A 189 12.03 -4.57 -11.74
C VAL A 189 11.01 -5.53 -11.12
N ILE A 190 9.91 -5.00 -10.59
CA ILE A 190 8.81 -5.81 -10.04
C ILE A 190 8.05 -6.49 -11.19
N ASN A 191 7.72 -5.72 -12.24
CA ASN A 191 7.00 -6.25 -13.40
C ASN A 191 7.82 -7.33 -14.13
N ASN A 192 9.10 -7.08 -14.38
CA ASN A 192 9.91 -7.94 -15.24
C ASN A 192 10.52 -9.14 -14.52
N LEU A 193 10.74 -9.07 -13.19
CA LEU A 193 11.47 -10.12 -12.45
C LEU A 193 10.63 -10.80 -11.36
N LEU A 194 9.55 -10.19 -10.90
CA LEU A 194 8.80 -10.69 -9.75
C LEU A 194 7.41 -11.26 -10.11
N GLY A 195 7.09 -11.40 -11.40
CA GLY A 195 5.83 -11.98 -11.85
C GLY A 195 4.72 -10.97 -12.09
N GLY A 196 5.06 -9.83 -12.68
CA GLY A 196 4.06 -8.88 -13.16
C GLY A 196 3.41 -8.01 -12.06
N GLU A 197 2.20 -7.55 -12.34
CA GLU A 197 1.48 -6.63 -11.43
C GLU A 197 1.08 -7.29 -10.12
N GLU A 198 0.78 -8.59 -10.10
CA GLU A 198 0.41 -9.34 -8.90
C GLU A 198 1.63 -9.72 -8.04
N GLY A 199 2.80 -9.84 -8.67
CA GLY A 199 4.01 -10.28 -7.98
C GLY A 199 3.89 -11.71 -7.43
N ILE A 200 4.53 -11.98 -6.31
CA ILE A 200 4.40 -13.26 -5.62
C ILE A 200 3.18 -13.17 -4.68
N SER A 201 2.03 -13.64 -5.14
CA SER A 201 0.80 -13.79 -4.38
C SER A 201 0.26 -15.21 -4.57
N ASP A 202 0.08 -15.97 -3.50
CA ASP A 202 -0.38 -17.37 -3.58
C ASP A 202 -0.94 -17.85 -2.23
N SER A 203 -1.60 -19.01 -2.25
CA SER A 203 -2.08 -19.70 -1.05
C SER A 203 -0.92 -20.37 -0.31
N GLY A 204 -0.83 -20.10 0.98
CA GLY A 204 0.30 -20.64 1.76
C GLY A 204 0.25 -20.35 3.25
N LEU A 205 1.39 -20.55 3.86
CA LEU A 205 1.65 -20.35 5.28
C LEU A 205 2.79 -19.37 5.44
N SER A 206 2.69 -18.50 6.44
CA SER A 206 3.74 -17.56 6.83
C SER A 206 3.98 -17.64 8.33
N VAL A 207 5.24 -17.62 8.73
CA VAL A 207 5.64 -17.50 10.14
C VAL A 207 6.65 -16.37 10.25
N ALA A 208 6.38 -15.43 11.14
CA ALA A 208 7.25 -14.29 11.40
C ALA A 208 7.64 -14.21 12.88
N ARG A 209 8.83 -13.69 13.16
CA ARG A 209 9.31 -13.41 14.50
C ARG A 209 10.03 -12.07 14.56
N LEU A 210 9.63 -11.25 15.52
CA LEU A 210 10.34 -10.03 15.86
C LEU A 210 11.51 -10.34 16.81
N ILE A 211 12.71 -9.86 16.48
CA ILE A 211 13.96 -10.09 17.19
C ILE A 211 14.63 -8.74 17.47
N PRO A 212 14.39 -8.10 18.63
CA PRO A 212 15.06 -6.85 18.99
C PRO A 212 16.52 -7.12 19.35
N ILE A 213 17.45 -6.41 18.69
CA ILE A 213 18.89 -6.49 18.96
C ILE A 213 19.44 -5.07 19.12
N GLY A 214 19.67 -4.65 20.36
CA GLY A 214 20.09 -3.27 20.66
C GLY A 214 19.05 -2.24 20.19
N ASN A 215 19.45 -1.32 19.33
CA ASN A 215 18.57 -0.30 18.76
C ASN A 215 17.97 -0.70 17.40
N VAL A 216 18.21 -1.92 16.95
CA VAL A 216 17.68 -2.43 15.67
C VAL A 216 16.59 -3.45 15.97
N PHE A 217 15.45 -3.30 15.33
CA PHE A 217 14.37 -4.27 15.38
C PHE A 217 14.43 -5.13 14.11
N PHE A 218 14.83 -6.38 14.26
CA PHE A 218 14.80 -7.34 13.16
C PHE A 218 13.49 -8.12 13.16
N GLU A 219 12.96 -8.39 11.98
CA GLU A 219 11.87 -9.31 11.75
C GLU A 219 12.33 -10.37 10.75
N ALA A 220 12.28 -11.64 11.15
CA ALA A 220 12.55 -12.77 10.27
C ALA A 220 11.22 -13.41 9.88
N THR A 221 10.96 -13.55 8.59
CA THR A 221 9.75 -14.16 8.02
C THR A 221 10.14 -15.33 7.13
N GLY A 222 9.51 -16.48 7.33
CA GLY A 222 9.58 -17.64 6.46
C GLY A 222 8.21 -18.01 5.95
N GLN A 223 8.09 -18.29 4.65
CA GLN A 223 6.81 -18.57 3.98
C GLN A 223 6.95 -19.76 3.05
N VAL A 224 5.86 -20.53 2.96
CA VAL A 224 5.71 -21.66 2.04
C VAL A 224 4.39 -21.47 1.30
N PHE A 225 4.44 -21.53 -0.02
CA PHE A 225 3.28 -21.35 -0.88
C PHE A 225 3.05 -22.57 -1.77
N ARG A 226 1.86 -22.67 -2.34
CA ARG A 226 1.49 -23.72 -3.29
C ARG A 226 2.41 -23.77 -4.51
N GLY A 227 3.04 -22.64 -4.88
CA GLY A 227 3.97 -22.52 -6.00
C GLY A 227 3.28 -22.26 -7.33
N ASP A 228 2.11 -21.63 -7.32
CA ASP A 228 1.33 -21.29 -8.50
C ASP A 228 0.89 -19.82 -8.39
N THR A 229 1.79 -18.91 -8.80
CA THR A 229 1.51 -17.47 -8.77
C THR A 229 0.44 -17.08 -9.77
N ALA A 230 -0.34 -16.04 -9.46
CA ALA A 230 -1.58 -15.70 -10.15
C ALA A 230 -1.43 -15.56 -11.69
N GLU A 231 -0.36 -14.96 -12.17
CA GLU A 231 -0.06 -14.83 -13.59
C GLU A 231 0.74 -16.02 -14.16
N GLY A 232 1.09 -17.01 -13.30
CA GLY A 232 1.71 -18.27 -13.70
C GLY A 232 3.13 -18.16 -14.30
N GLU A 233 3.65 -16.97 -14.42
CA GLU A 233 4.91 -16.73 -15.12
C GLU A 233 6.13 -16.97 -14.23
N LEU A 234 6.05 -16.58 -12.96
CA LEU A 234 7.18 -16.72 -12.04
C LEU A 234 7.29 -18.13 -11.48
N TYR A 235 6.22 -18.61 -10.85
CA TYR A 235 6.12 -19.96 -10.31
C TYR A 235 4.90 -20.67 -10.88
N LYS A 236 5.07 -21.93 -11.25
CA LYS A 236 4.02 -22.79 -11.76
C LYS A 236 4.15 -24.16 -11.13
N SER A 237 3.11 -24.59 -10.41
CA SER A 237 3.03 -25.91 -9.81
C SER A 237 2.37 -26.88 -10.77
N SER A 238 3.07 -27.96 -11.11
CA SER A 238 2.51 -29.08 -11.88
C SER A 238 2.11 -30.26 -10.97
N LYS A 239 2.61 -30.27 -9.73
CA LYS A 239 2.39 -31.36 -8.75
C LYS A 239 2.20 -30.77 -7.35
N PRO A 240 1.44 -31.46 -6.47
CA PRO A 240 1.22 -30.98 -5.09
C PRO A 240 2.51 -30.72 -4.27
N GLY A 241 3.65 -31.27 -4.69
CA GLY A 241 4.94 -31.08 -4.04
C GLY A 241 5.80 -29.96 -4.62
N ASP A 242 5.33 -29.28 -5.66
CA ASP A 242 6.04 -28.15 -6.29
C ASP A 242 5.78 -26.87 -5.53
N LEU A 243 6.21 -26.82 -4.29
CA LEU A 243 6.03 -25.67 -3.41
C LEU A 243 7.05 -24.58 -3.74
N SER A 244 6.67 -23.33 -3.51
CA SER A 244 7.61 -22.22 -3.49
C SER A 244 7.87 -21.73 -2.06
N TYR A 245 9.06 -21.19 -1.85
CA TYR A 245 9.56 -20.79 -0.54
C TYR A 245 10.01 -19.33 -0.61
N VAL A 246 9.71 -18.57 0.45
CA VAL A 246 10.19 -17.20 0.62
C VAL A 246 10.77 -17.03 2.00
N GLY A 247 11.94 -16.43 2.07
CA GLY A 247 12.58 -15.98 3.31
C GLY A 247 12.84 -14.48 3.24
N HIS A 248 12.50 -13.73 4.29
CA HIS A 248 12.75 -12.31 4.39
C HIS A 248 13.30 -11.96 5.76
N LEU A 249 14.35 -11.16 5.77
CA LEU A 249 14.90 -10.54 6.97
C LEU A 249 14.79 -9.02 6.82
N ARG A 250 13.99 -8.39 7.65
CA ARG A 250 13.80 -6.95 7.71
C ARG A 250 14.50 -6.39 8.94
N GLY A 251 15.13 -5.25 8.81
CA GLY A 251 15.70 -4.47 9.90
C GLY A 251 15.12 -3.05 9.92
N TYR A 252 14.81 -2.55 11.10
CA TYR A 252 14.36 -1.18 11.32
C TYR A 252 15.26 -0.50 12.33
N LEU A 253 15.72 0.70 12.02
CA LEU A 253 16.61 1.48 12.84
C LEU A 253 16.22 2.96 12.82
N ASP A 254 16.06 3.57 14.00
CA ASP A 254 16.00 5.01 14.17
C ASP A 254 17.40 5.59 14.32
N PHE A 255 17.86 6.39 13.34
CA PHE A 255 19.13 7.12 13.45
C PHE A 255 19.01 8.32 14.37
N THR A 256 17.88 9.02 14.28
CA THR A 256 17.53 10.17 15.11
C THR A 256 16.03 10.18 15.33
N GLU A 257 15.53 11.06 16.20
CA GLU A 257 14.09 11.26 16.40
C GLU A 257 13.33 11.71 15.12
N SER A 258 14.06 12.12 14.09
CA SER A 258 13.52 12.61 12.82
C SER A 258 13.80 11.70 11.62
N THR A 259 14.65 10.68 11.78
CA THR A 259 15.12 9.86 10.65
C THR A 259 15.15 8.39 11.00
N ASN A 260 14.62 7.57 10.11
CA ASN A 260 14.70 6.11 10.22
C ASN A 260 15.10 5.46 8.91
N LEU A 261 15.60 4.26 9.03
CA LEU A 261 15.91 3.36 7.92
C LEU A 261 15.20 2.02 8.17
N ASP A 262 14.45 1.58 7.17
CA ASP A 262 13.86 0.27 7.05
C ASP A 262 14.61 -0.43 5.90
N PHE A 263 15.17 -1.60 6.11
CA PHE A 263 15.95 -2.32 5.12
C PHE A 263 15.67 -3.81 5.19
N GLY A 264 15.80 -4.49 4.05
CA GLY A 264 15.47 -5.90 3.95
C GLY A 264 16.40 -6.67 3.03
N ALA A 265 16.42 -7.99 3.26
CA ALA A 265 17.02 -8.98 2.36
C ALA A 265 16.04 -10.13 2.18
N SER A 266 15.85 -10.55 0.93
CA SER A 266 14.86 -11.55 0.55
C SER A 266 15.50 -12.65 -0.30
N TYR A 267 14.98 -13.85 -0.14
CA TYR A 267 15.23 -14.99 -1.02
C TYR A 267 13.93 -15.69 -1.35
N SER A 268 13.77 -16.10 -2.61
CA SER A 268 12.64 -16.93 -3.02
C SER A 268 13.08 -17.99 -4.01
N GLN A 269 12.41 -19.14 -4.00
CA GLN A 269 12.65 -20.24 -4.93
C GLN A 269 11.35 -21.00 -5.17
N GLY A 270 11.12 -21.40 -6.42
CA GLY A 270 10.01 -22.25 -6.83
C GLY A 270 10.22 -22.81 -8.23
N HIS A 271 9.30 -23.70 -8.66
CA HIS A 271 9.27 -24.20 -10.03
C HIS A 271 8.65 -23.15 -10.94
N ASN A 272 9.15 -23.03 -12.18
CA ASN A 272 8.62 -22.11 -13.18
C ASN A 272 7.92 -22.85 -14.33
N ALA A 273 7.19 -22.11 -15.16
CA ALA A 273 6.43 -22.64 -16.27
C ALA A 273 7.26 -23.10 -17.47
N ALA A 274 8.58 -22.88 -17.50
CA ALA A 274 9.41 -23.24 -18.66
C ALA A 274 9.41 -24.75 -18.99
N GLY A 275 9.12 -25.59 -18.01
CA GLY A 275 9.01 -27.04 -18.19
C GLY A 275 7.61 -27.52 -18.56
N ILE A 276 6.62 -26.65 -18.73
CA ILE A 276 5.23 -27.01 -19.03
C ILE A 276 4.95 -26.74 -20.50
N VAL A 277 4.75 -27.81 -21.27
CA VAL A 277 4.42 -27.76 -22.70
C VAL A 277 3.10 -28.49 -22.90
N ASP A 278 2.09 -27.82 -23.46
CA ASP A 278 0.75 -28.38 -23.65
C ASP A 278 0.17 -29.04 -22.37
N ASP A 279 0.30 -28.34 -21.24
CA ASP A 279 -0.10 -28.80 -19.89
C ASP A 279 0.64 -30.06 -19.38
N VAL A 280 1.71 -30.48 -20.05
CA VAL A 280 2.56 -31.58 -19.63
C VAL A 280 3.88 -31.06 -19.08
N ASP A 281 4.24 -31.49 -17.87
CA ASP A 281 5.54 -31.22 -17.26
C ASP A 281 6.60 -32.12 -17.92
N VAL A 282 7.37 -31.57 -18.85
CA VAL A 282 8.42 -32.24 -19.60
C VAL A 282 9.81 -32.05 -19.00
N GLY A 283 9.96 -31.20 -18.01
CA GLY A 283 11.22 -30.92 -17.33
C GLY A 283 11.03 -30.06 -16.10
N ARG A 284 11.94 -30.18 -15.14
CA ARG A 284 11.87 -29.49 -13.87
C ARG A 284 12.80 -28.28 -13.87
N PHE A 285 12.22 -27.10 -14.14
CA PHE A 285 12.92 -25.84 -14.18
C PHE A 285 12.57 -25.02 -12.93
N THR A 286 13.56 -24.28 -12.41
CA THR A 286 13.40 -23.48 -11.20
C THR A 286 13.73 -22.02 -11.45
N THR A 287 13.07 -21.14 -10.68
CA THR A 287 13.46 -19.74 -10.56
C THR A 287 13.90 -19.45 -9.13
N GLN A 288 15.04 -18.81 -8.99
CA GLN A 288 15.57 -18.31 -7.72
C GLN A 288 15.66 -16.78 -7.80
N LEU A 289 15.17 -16.11 -6.76
CA LEU A 289 15.20 -14.66 -6.62
C LEU A 289 15.98 -14.26 -5.37
N PHE A 290 16.82 -13.24 -5.52
CA PHE A 290 17.53 -12.57 -4.43
C PHE A 290 17.14 -11.10 -4.47
N GLY A 291 16.72 -10.56 -3.33
CA GLY A 291 16.29 -9.16 -3.22
C GLY A 291 16.96 -8.46 -2.06
N VAL A 292 17.23 -7.17 -2.23
CA VAL A 292 17.54 -6.25 -1.13
C VAL A 292 16.74 -4.99 -1.32
N ASP A 293 16.24 -4.43 -0.22
CA ASP A 293 15.43 -3.22 -0.23
C ASP A 293 15.86 -2.26 0.88
N ALA A 294 15.58 -0.97 0.68
CA ALA A 294 15.76 0.03 1.71
C ALA A 294 14.77 1.18 1.54
N THR A 295 14.25 1.66 2.66
CA THR A 295 13.43 2.86 2.74
C THR A 295 13.98 3.78 3.81
N TYR A 296 14.46 4.94 3.41
CA TYR A 296 14.87 6.02 4.29
C TYR A 296 13.73 7.03 4.45
N ARG A 297 13.42 7.41 5.68
CA ARG A 297 12.41 8.42 5.99
C ARG A 297 13.01 9.53 6.84
N TRP A 298 12.74 10.76 6.42
CA TRP A 298 13.00 11.95 7.21
C TRP A 298 11.68 12.66 7.48
N ARG A 299 11.37 12.84 8.75
CA ARG A 299 10.19 13.52 9.26
C ARG A 299 10.59 14.44 10.42
N PRO A 300 10.73 15.74 10.21
CA PRO A 300 11.20 16.65 11.25
C PRO A 300 10.19 16.74 12.40
N LEU A 301 10.67 16.87 13.64
CA LEU A 301 9.84 16.96 14.85
C LEU A 301 8.87 18.15 14.79
N THR A 302 9.33 19.26 14.23
CA THR A 302 8.50 20.43 13.99
C THR A 302 8.18 20.54 12.50
N ARG A 303 6.94 20.94 12.17
CA ARG A 303 6.46 21.08 10.77
C ARG A 303 6.38 19.78 9.96
N ALA A 304 6.33 18.62 10.61
CA ALA A 304 6.19 17.32 9.95
C ALA A 304 4.96 17.20 9.03
N ILE A 305 3.93 18.00 9.26
CA ILE A 305 2.73 18.07 8.39
C ILE A 305 2.96 18.87 7.10
N TYR A 306 4.10 19.55 6.95
CA TYR A 306 4.44 20.36 5.77
C TYR A 306 5.67 19.85 5.03
N HIS A 307 6.56 19.15 5.71
CA HIS A 307 7.84 18.73 5.15
C HIS A 307 8.19 17.33 5.60
N GLN A 308 8.30 16.42 4.65
CA GLN A 308 8.79 15.05 4.85
C GLN A 308 9.54 14.62 3.59
N PHE A 309 10.46 13.70 3.73
CA PHE A 309 11.15 13.09 2.62
C PHE A 309 11.21 11.57 2.81
N VAL A 310 10.92 10.83 1.74
CA VAL A 310 11.02 9.37 1.72
C VAL A 310 11.80 8.96 0.48
N ALA A 311 12.91 8.25 0.66
CA ALA A 311 13.62 7.59 -0.42
C ALA A 311 13.40 6.08 -0.33
N ARG A 312 13.22 5.41 -1.49
CA ARG A 312 12.99 3.96 -1.59
C ARG A 312 13.83 3.38 -2.70
N THR A 313 14.34 2.19 -2.46
CA THR A 313 15.05 1.41 -3.48
C THR A 313 14.85 -0.06 -3.24
N GLU A 314 14.78 -0.84 -4.32
CA GLU A 314 14.90 -2.29 -4.30
C GLU A 314 15.81 -2.73 -5.46
N TYR A 315 16.63 -3.72 -5.21
CA TYR A 315 17.41 -4.45 -6.20
C TYR A 315 17.01 -5.92 -6.16
N ILE A 316 16.70 -6.49 -7.31
CA ILE A 316 16.31 -7.89 -7.47
C ILE A 316 17.22 -8.54 -8.49
N ARG A 317 17.65 -9.76 -8.20
CA ARG A 317 18.37 -10.64 -9.12
C ARG A 317 17.61 -11.93 -9.29
N SER A 318 17.34 -12.29 -10.56
CA SER A 318 16.66 -13.52 -10.97
C SER A 318 17.66 -14.49 -11.59
N HIS A 319 17.57 -15.75 -11.18
CA HIS A 319 18.18 -16.88 -11.84
C HIS A 319 17.06 -17.83 -12.28
N ARG A 320 16.77 -17.91 -13.57
CA ARG A 320 15.67 -18.71 -14.13
C ARG A 320 16.24 -19.81 -15.05
N ASP A 321 16.03 -21.06 -14.70
CA ASP A 321 16.32 -22.18 -15.58
C ASP A 321 15.28 -22.28 -16.68
N GLN A 322 15.70 -22.51 -17.91
CA GLN A 322 14.88 -22.69 -19.11
C GLN A 322 15.50 -23.72 -20.05
N PHE A 323 14.81 -24.10 -21.15
CA PHE A 323 15.34 -25.05 -22.14
C PHE A 323 16.63 -24.58 -22.82
N ASP A 324 16.79 -23.29 -23.04
CA ASP A 324 17.98 -22.67 -23.63
C ASP A 324 19.10 -22.38 -22.61
N GLY A 325 18.88 -22.72 -21.35
CA GLY A 325 19.84 -22.60 -20.27
C GLY A 325 19.42 -21.64 -19.16
N LEU A 326 20.37 -21.34 -18.27
CA LEU A 326 20.14 -20.47 -17.13
C LEU A 326 20.16 -19.00 -17.55
N GLN A 327 19.01 -18.34 -17.47
CA GLN A 327 18.87 -16.89 -17.62
C GLN A 327 19.20 -16.19 -16.29
N LYS A 328 20.02 -15.11 -16.38
CA LYS A 328 20.39 -14.29 -15.23
C LYS A 328 20.07 -12.85 -15.53
N ALA A 329 19.06 -12.32 -14.90
CA ALA A 329 18.65 -10.94 -15.03
C ALA A 329 18.69 -10.23 -13.67
N ASP A 330 18.89 -8.93 -13.69
CA ASP A 330 18.82 -8.10 -12.51
C ASP A 330 18.18 -6.76 -12.83
N GLY A 331 17.70 -6.09 -11.79
CA GLY A 331 17.11 -4.79 -11.92
C GLY A 331 17.00 -4.08 -10.60
N PHE A 332 16.71 -2.79 -10.65
CA PHE A 332 16.48 -1.96 -9.47
C PHE A 332 15.61 -0.76 -9.81
N TYR A 333 15.04 -0.18 -8.78
CA TYR A 333 14.53 1.17 -8.83
C TYR A 333 15.13 2.02 -7.70
N LEU A 334 15.16 3.33 -7.92
CA LEU A 334 15.44 4.34 -6.91
C LEU A 334 14.39 5.43 -7.02
N SER A 335 13.73 5.76 -5.92
CA SER A 335 12.74 6.84 -5.87
C SER A 335 12.96 7.76 -4.69
N GLY A 336 12.47 8.99 -4.83
CA GLY A 336 12.43 9.96 -3.78
C GLY A 336 11.17 10.81 -3.87
N ASP A 337 10.48 10.98 -2.74
CA ASP A 337 9.26 11.76 -2.61
C ASP A 337 9.43 12.81 -1.53
N TYR A 338 9.13 14.05 -1.84
CA TYR A 338 9.24 15.18 -0.92
C TYR A 338 7.90 15.90 -0.75
N GLN A 339 7.44 15.98 0.48
CA GLN A 339 6.31 16.83 0.84
C GLN A 339 6.80 18.27 0.98
N PHE A 340 6.38 19.16 0.09
CA PHE A 340 6.78 20.56 0.12
C PHE A 340 5.70 21.51 0.67
N ALA A 341 4.48 20.99 0.84
CA ALA A 341 3.37 21.69 1.48
C ALA A 341 2.39 20.68 2.08
N ARG A 342 1.51 21.12 2.98
CA ARG A 342 0.60 20.25 3.76
C ARG A 342 -0.14 19.16 2.96
N ARG A 343 -0.44 19.43 1.68
CA ARG A 343 -1.24 18.55 0.81
C ARG A 343 -0.53 18.19 -0.49
N TRP A 344 0.72 18.63 -0.67
CA TRP A 344 1.42 18.50 -1.93
C TRP A 344 2.74 17.75 -1.77
N TRP A 345 2.90 16.76 -2.63
CA TRP A 345 4.11 15.98 -2.77
C TRP A 345 4.62 16.05 -4.19
N MET A 346 5.92 16.09 -4.35
CA MET A 346 6.61 15.87 -5.61
C MET A 346 7.57 14.71 -5.47
N GLY A 347 7.72 13.94 -6.53
CA GLY A 347 8.58 12.77 -6.52
C GLY A 347 9.19 12.46 -7.87
N GLY A 348 10.17 11.58 -7.82
CA GLY A 348 10.80 11.02 -9.01
C GLY A 348 11.20 9.57 -8.77
N ARG A 349 11.20 8.77 -9.85
CA ARG A 349 11.67 7.39 -9.84
C ARG A 349 12.52 7.12 -11.07
N PHE A 350 13.62 6.43 -10.87
CA PHE A 350 14.44 5.84 -11.91
C PHE A 350 14.35 4.32 -11.80
N ASP A 351 14.14 3.65 -12.92
CA ASP A 351 14.00 2.21 -13.03
C ASP A 351 15.03 1.67 -14.04
N GLN A 352 15.60 0.51 -13.75
CA GLN A 352 16.32 -0.32 -14.71
C GLN A 352 16.03 -1.79 -14.40
N SER A 353 15.66 -2.57 -15.43
CA SER A 353 15.38 -3.99 -15.26
C SER A 353 15.70 -4.79 -16.51
N GLY A 354 16.39 -5.91 -16.33
CA GLY A 354 16.39 -7.00 -17.28
C GLY A 354 15.06 -7.75 -17.27
N HIS A 355 14.91 -8.73 -18.16
CA HIS A 355 13.74 -9.62 -18.23
C HIS A 355 14.11 -11.02 -17.70
N ALA A 356 13.20 -11.64 -16.95
CA ALA A 356 13.46 -12.94 -16.34
C ALA A 356 13.60 -14.07 -17.38
N ASP A 357 12.91 -13.98 -18.49
CA ASP A 357 12.86 -14.93 -19.61
C ASP A 357 13.93 -14.68 -20.67
N ASP A 358 14.37 -13.43 -20.83
CA ASP A 358 15.41 -13.03 -21.79
C ASP A 358 16.36 -11.99 -21.17
N ALA A 359 17.47 -12.45 -20.64
CA ALA A 359 18.47 -11.60 -20.00
C ALA A 359 19.18 -10.64 -20.97
N SER A 360 18.97 -10.73 -22.29
CA SER A 360 19.51 -9.80 -23.28
C SER A 360 18.72 -8.50 -23.35
N LEU A 361 17.49 -8.49 -22.89
CA LEU A 361 16.60 -7.34 -22.88
C LEU A 361 16.81 -6.49 -21.63
N LEU A 362 16.80 -5.17 -21.81
CA LEU A 362 16.99 -4.22 -20.73
C LEU A 362 16.07 -3.01 -20.88
N ASP A 363 15.17 -2.84 -19.92
CA ASP A 363 14.29 -1.69 -19.85
C ASP A 363 14.85 -0.61 -18.92
N ARG A 364 14.58 0.66 -19.25
CA ARG A 364 14.93 1.82 -18.42
C ARG A 364 13.77 2.79 -18.33
N GLY A 365 13.39 3.14 -17.11
CA GLY A 365 12.27 4.04 -16.80
C GLY A 365 12.74 5.31 -16.07
N GLN A 366 12.05 6.41 -16.33
CA GLN A 366 12.16 7.67 -15.59
C GLN A 366 10.75 8.21 -15.36
N SER A 367 10.42 8.52 -14.11
CA SER A 367 9.11 9.07 -13.75
C SER A 367 9.26 10.32 -12.91
N PHE A 368 8.35 11.29 -13.14
CA PHE A 368 8.16 12.48 -12.30
C PHE A 368 6.71 12.52 -11.85
N LEU A 369 6.51 12.81 -10.57
CA LEU A 369 5.21 12.74 -9.93
C LEU A 369 4.87 14.05 -9.23
N LEU A 370 3.60 14.41 -9.29
CA LEU A 370 2.99 15.44 -8.45
C LEU A 370 1.71 14.87 -7.85
N THR A 371 1.65 14.84 -6.52
CA THR A 371 0.50 14.30 -5.79
C THR A 371 -0.13 15.39 -4.93
N TYR A 372 -1.45 15.52 -5.03
CA TYR A 372 -2.27 16.37 -4.20
C TYR A 372 -3.23 15.54 -3.38
N MET A 373 -3.24 15.74 -2.08
CA MET A 373 -4.11 15.06 -1.12
C MET A 373 -5.09 16.06 -0.52
N PRO A 374 -6.31 16.17 -1.06
CA PRO A 374 -7.36 17.05 -0.50
C PRO A 374 -7.65 16.69 0.97
N SER A 375 -7.66 15.40 1.28
CA SER A 375 -7.86 14.82 2.62
C SER A 375 -7.05 13.52 2.75
N GLU A 376 -7.12 12.87 3.90
CA GLU A 376 -6.58 11.52 4.11
C GLU A 376 -7.33 10.42 3.32
N PHE A 377 -8.55 10.74 2.84
CA PHE A 377 -9.41 9.80 2.11
C PHE A 377 -9.40 10.01 0.59
N SER A 378 -8.63 10.97 0.08
CA SER A 378 -8.62 11.25 -1.35
C SER A 378 -7.26 11.72 -1.85
N GLN A 379 -6.91 11.28 -3.05
CA GLN A 379 -5.64 11.58 -3.70
C GLN A 379 -5.85 11.84 -5.20
N LEU A 380 -5.16 12.84 -5.71
CA LEU A 380 -4.98 13.12 -7.13
C LEU A 380 -3.49 13.06 -7.43
N ARG A 381 -3.07 12.22 -8.38
CA ARG A 381 -1.66 12.08 -8.76
C ARG A 381 -1.52 12.21 -10.26
N GLY A 382 -0.63 13.10 -10.69
CA GLY A 382 -0.13 13.15 -12.05
C GLY A 382 1.27 12.55 -12.11
N GLN A 383 1.52 11.67 -13.07
CA GLN A 383 2.84 11.06 -13.31
C GLN A 383 3.19 11.15 -14.78
N TYR A 384 4.32 11.77 -15.09
CA TYR A 384 4.94 11.62 -16.40
C TYR A 384 5.92 10.43 -16.35
N ARG A 385 5.84 9.53 -17.32
CA ARG A 385 6.71 8.36 -17.44
C ARG A 385 7.34 8.31 -18.83
N ARG A 386 8.68 8.13 -18.86
CA ARG A 386 9.43 7.75 -20.07
C ARG A 386 10.01 6.36 -19.85
N THR A 387 9.70 5.43 -20.74
CA THR A 387 10.22 4.05 -20.67
C THR A 387 10.90 3.69 -21.99
N ALA A 388 12.19 3.38 -21.94
CA ALA A 388 12.93 2.81 -23.07
C ALA A 388 12.93 1.30 -22.90
N TYR A 389 12.16 0.62 -23.74
CA TYR A 389 12.02 -0.84 -23.72
C TYR A 389 13.16 -1.50 -24.50
N GLY A 390 13.67 -2.64 -24.01
CA GLY A 390 14.70 -3.44 -24.68
C GLY A 390 14.19 -4.13 -25.95
N ASN A 391 12.89 -4.37 -26.03
CA ASN A 391 12.24 -5.04 -27.15
C ASN A 391 11.28 -4.15 -27.95
N GLY A 392 11.29 -2.83 -27.74
CA GLY A 392 10.33 -1.94 -28.38
C GLY A 392 10.74 -0.46 -28.43
N PRO A 393 9.87 0.39 -28.98
CA PRO A 393 10.12 1.82 -29.02
C PRO A 393 10.02 2.45 -27.63
N THR A 394 10.70 3.58 -27.46
CA THR A 394 10.59 4.36 -26.23
C THR A 394 9.18 4.95 -26.10
N ALA A 395 8.53 4.66 -24.97
CA ALA A 395 7.23 5.20 -24.62
C ALA A 395 7.35 6.52 -23.84
N HIS A 396 6.37 7.39 -24.04
CA HIS A 396 6.17 8.63 -23.31
C HIS A 396 4.72 8.72 -22.91
N GLU A 397 4.43 8.69 -21.63
CA GLU A 397 3.08 8.63 -21.11
C GLU A 397 2.88 9.65 -19.98
N PHE A 398 1.68 10.17 -19.92
CA PHE A 398 1.20 10.91 -18.77
C PHE A 398 0.06 10.11 -18.15
N LEU A 399 0.21 9.75 -16.89
CA LEU A 399 -0.77 9.03 -16.10
C LEU A 399 -1.41 9.98 -15.11
N MET A 400 -2.74 9.92 -14.97
CA MET A 400 -3.51 10.65 -13.98
C MET A 400 -4.31 9.67 -13.13
N GLN A 401 -3.99 9.61 -11.86
CA GLN A 401 -4.68 8.75 -10.90
C GLN A 401 -5.60 9.57 -10.00
N VAL A 402 -6.82 9.12 -9.85
CA VAL A 402 -7.80 9.62 -8.89
C VAL A 402 -8.16 8.48 -7.96
N GLN A 403 -7.96 8.70 -6.67
CA GLN A 403 -8.20 7.68 -5.66
C GLN A 403 -9.00 8.26 -4.51
N PHE A 404 -9.93 7.46 -3.97
CA PHE A 404 -10.65 7.78 -2.75
C PHE A 404 -10.91 6.53 -1.92
N ALA A 405 -11.09 6.70 -0.61
CA ALA A 405 -11.40 5.64 0.33
C ALA A 405 -12.66 5.97 1.14
N ILE A 406 -13.48 4.95 1.41
CA ILE A 406 -14.69 5.01 2.23
C ILE A 406 -14.57 3.93 3.32
N GLY A 407 -14.91 4.25 4.55
CA GLY A 407 -14.92 3.30 5.66
C GLY A 407 -13.65 3.30 6.51
N ALA A 408 -13.40 2.19 7.19
CA ALA A 408 -12.28 2.03 8.13
C ALA A 408 -10.96 1.72 7.41
N HIS A 409 -10.56 2.59 6.49
CA HIS A 409 -9.28 2.46 5.80
C HIS A 409 -8.15 2.93 6.72
N GLY A 410 -7.09 2.12 6.88
CA GLY A 410 -5.86 2.55 7.53
C GLY A 410 -5.24 3.75 6.80
N ALA A 411 -4.63 4.69 7.55
CA ALA A 411 -3.89 5.79 6.94
C ALA A 411 -2.83 5.23 5.97
N HIS A 412 -2.71 5.84 4.79
CA HIS A 412 -1.66 5.46 3.85
C HIS A 412 -0.29 5.56 4.54
N PRO A 413 0.54 4.52 4.52
CA PRO A 413 1.89 4.57 5.06
C PRO A 413 2.77 5.45 4.16
N PHE A 414 2.90 6.72 4.50
CA PHE A 414 3.78 7.67 3.82
C PHE A 414 5.15 7.72 4.48
#